data_bfa00c7cebd5d75a977cdfee79718acb
#
_entry.id   bfa00c7cebd5d75a977cdfee79718acb
#
_cell.length_a   1.000
_cell.length_b   1.000
_cell.length_c   1.000
_cell.angle_alpha   90.00
_cell.angle_beta   90.00
_cell.angle_gamma   90.00
#
_symmetry.space_group_name_H-M   'P 1'
#
loop_
_entity.id
_entity.type
_entity.pdbx_description
1 polymer ?
#
loop_
_entity_poly.entity_id
_entity_poly.type
_entity_poly.pdbx_seq_one_letter_code
_entity_poly.pdbx_strand_id
1 'polypeptide(L)'
;MSKFTKSMFESIKEELNKSKAKSGVREILRTPPGHTYTVRLVPNLEEPRKTFFHYFNFGWESYATGEYVQFVSPSTWGERDPIAEGRLRLLKHGTVEQVEKAKKLMRRENWFVNVYVVNDTNDPENNGKVKILRYGKQLQKIIDEAMNGEDSDEFGERIFDL
;
A
#
# COMPACT_ATOMS: atom_id res chain seq x y z
N MET A 1 26.28 -31.24 -21.59
CA MET A 1 26.00 -29.81 -21.83
C MET A 1 24.51 -29.64 -22.10
N SER A 2 23.81 -29.02 -21.17
CA SER A 2 22.36 -28.82 -21.25
C SER A 2 22.04 -27.93 -22.44
N LYS A 3 21.20 -28.41 -23.37
CA LYS A 3 20.62 -27.61 -24.44
C LYS A 3 19.57 -26.69 -23.86
N PHE A 4 20.01 -25.64 -23.24
CA PHE A 4 19.16 -24.47 -23.03
C PHE A 4 18.88 -23.89 -24.42
N THR A 5 17.74 -24.21 -24.97
CA THR A 5 17.40 -23.76 -26.32
C THR A 5 17.22 -22.24 -26.30
N LYS A 6 17.74 -21.57 -27.32
CA LYS A 6 17.63 -20.13 -27.56
C LYS A 6 16.16 -19.64 -27.43
N SER A 7 15.23 -20.48 -27.84
CA SER A 7 13.78 -20.31 -27.73
C SER A 7 13.29 -20.19 -26.26
N MET A 8 13.84 -20.97 -25.34
CA MET A 8 13.46 -20.95 -23.93
C MET A 8 13.96 -19.67 -23.23
N PHE A 9 15.15 -19.21 -23.61
CA PHE A 9 15.68 -17.94 -23.13
C PHE A 9 14.88 -16.73 -23.66
N GLU A 10 14.46 -16.76 -24.91
CA GLU A 10 13.61 -15.74 -25.51
C GLU A 10 12.23 -15.68 -24.85
N SER A 11 11.61 -16.83 -24.59
CA SER A 11 10.33 -16.90 -23.84
C SER A 11 10.42 -16.33 -22.42
N ILE A 12 11.49 -16.66 -21.69
CA ILE A 12 11.76 -16.11 -20.35
C ILE A 12 11.97 -14.60 -20.42
N LYS A 13 12.70 -14.12 -21.43
CA LYS A 13 12.95 -12.68 -21.64
C LYS A 13 11.68 -11.93 -22.01
N GLU A 14 10.81 -12.51 -22.82
CA GLU A 14 9.50 -11.93 -23.13
C GLU A 14 8.60 -11.86 -21.89
N GLU A 15 8.59 -12.88 -21.06
CA GLU A 15 7.79 -12.91 -19.85
C GLU A 15 8.30 -11.91 -18.80
N LEU A 16 9.61 -11.78 -18.66
CA LEU A 16 10.24 -10.74 -17.85
C LEU A 16 9.93 -9.32 -18.36
N ASN A 17 9.89 -9.12 -19.66
CA ASN A 17 9.53 -7.83 -20.24
C ASN A 17 8.03 -7.53 -20.10
N LYS A 18 7.15 -8.54 -20.22
CA LYS A 18 5.73 -8.41 -19.92
C LYS A 18 5.48 -8.11 -18.45
N SER A 19 6.24 -8.71 -17.54
CA SER A 19 6.11 -8.43 -16.10
C SER A 19 6.61 -7.02 -15.76
N LYS A 20 7.64 -6.51 -16.43
CA LYS A 20 8.12 -5.13 -16.31
C LYS A 20 7.14 -4.11 -16.90
N ALA A 21 6.49 -4.44 -18.02
CA ALA A 21 5.46 -3.60 -18.66
C ALA A 21 4.16 -3.56 -17.84
N LYS A 22 3.84 -4.62 -17.09
CA LYS A 22 2.74 -4.69 -16.10
C LYS A 22 3.19 -4.26 -14.70
N SER A 23 4.10 -3.31 -14.57
CA SER A 23 4.43 -2.80 -13.24
C SER A 23 3.18 -2.11 -12.67
N GLY A 24 2.53 -2.71 -11.67
CA GLY A 24 1.34 -2.19 -11.00
C GLY A 24 1.52 -0.80 -10.37
N VAL A 25 2.72 -0.25 -10.47
CA VAL A 25 3.07 1.13 -10.07
C VAL A 25 2.30 2.18 -10.89
N ARG A 26 1.90 1.89 -12.14
CA ARG A 26 1.08 2.80 -12.98
C ARG A 26 -0.39 2.85 -12.57
N GLU A 27 -0.85 1.85 -11.85
CA GLU A 27 -2.23 1.75 -11.37
C GLU A 27 -2.42 2.46 -10.03
N ILE A 28 -1.34 2.74 -9.30
CA ILE A 28 -1.41 3.45 -8.01
C ILE A 28 -1.54 4.95 -8.27
N LEU A 29 -2.61 5.53 -7.72
CA LEU A 29 -2.82 6.98 -7.71
C LEU A 29 -1.75 7.63 -6.83
N ARG A 30 -0.93 8.49 -7.44
CA ARG A 30 0.06 9.29 -6.71
C ARG A 30 -0.64 10.51 -6.15
N THR A 31 -0.53 10.73 -4.84
CA THR A 31 -1.15 11.85 -4.14
C THR A 31 -0.09 12.74 -3.46
N PRO A 32 0.76 13.44 -4.23
CA PRO A 32 1.71 14.37 -3.64
C PRO A 32 0.99 15.51 -2.90
N PRO A 33 1.58 16.05 -1.82
CA PRO A 33 0.98 17.15 -1.07
C PRO A 33 0.82 18.42 -1.93
N GLY A 34 -0.16 19.26 -1.57
CA GLY A 34 -0.44 20.52 -2.26
C GLY A 34 -1.40 20.41 -3.45
N HIS A 35 -1.94 19.22 -3.73
CA HIS A 35 -2.92 18.99 -4.78
C HIS A 35 -4.25 18.49 -4.21
N THR A 36 -5.32 18.70 -4.98
CA THR A 36 -6.67 18.23 -4.62
C THR A 36 -7.04 17.03 -5.50
N TYR A 37 -7.58 16.02 -4.86
CA TYR A 37 -8.01 14.78 -5.49
C TYR A 37 -9.47 14.53 -5.15
N THR A 38 -10.33 14.44 -6.17
CA THR A 38 -11.72 14.02 -6.01
C THR A 38 -11.83 12.59 -6.54
N VAL A 39 -12.16 11.66 -5.66
CA VAL A 39 -12.26 10.25 -6.01
C VAL A 39 -13.55 9.67 -5.45
N ARG A 40 -14.02 8.57 -6.06
CA ARG A 40 -15.11 7.75 -5.54
C ARG A 40 -14.56 6.36 -5.21
N LEU A 41 -14.94 5.81 -4.09
CA LEU A 41 -14.55 4.45 -3.70
C LEU A 41 -15.28 3.45 -4.59
N VAL A 42 -14.55 2.45 -5.09
CA VAL A 42 -15.11 1.39 -5.94
C VAL A 42 -15.06 0.08 -5.16
N PRO A 43 -16.24 -0.51 -4.82
CA PRO A 43 -16.28 -1.76 -4.09
C PRO A 43 -15.85 -2.93 -4.99
N ASN A 44 -15.30 -3.98 -4.38
CA ASN A 44 -15.07 -5.23 -5.06
C ASN A 44 -16.39 -6.03 -5.09
N LEU A 45 -17.03 -6.09 -6.25
CA LEU A 45 -18.34 -6.74 -6.40
C LEU A 45 -18.27 -8.26 -6.30
N GLU A 46 -17.13 -8.88 -6.67
CA GLU A 46 -16.96 -10.33 -6.59
C GLU A 46 -16.68 -10.76 -5.14
N GLU A 47 -15.85 -10.00 -4.43
CA GLU A 47 -15.47 -10.27 -3.06
C GLU A 47 -15.54 -8.99 -2.21
N PRO A 48 -16.75 -8.58 -1.75
CA PRO A 48 -16.94 -7.30 -1.03
C PRO A 48 -16.03 -7.13 0.19
N ARG A 49 -15.69 -8.23 0.86
CA ARG A 49 -14.76 -8.23 2.01
C ARG A 49 -13.32 -7.83 1.64
N LYS A 50 -12.97 -7.84 0.36
CA LYS A 50 -11.67 -7.45 -0.18
C LYS A 50 -11.68 -6.05 -0.80
N THR A 51 -12.72 -5.26 -0.57
CA THR A 51 -12.80 -3.86 -1.03
C THR A 51 -11.65 -3.04 -0.46
N PHE A 52 -11.38 -3.21 0.83
CA PHE A 52 -10.24 -2.58 1.52
C PHE A 52 -9.18 -3.63 1.83
N PHE A 53 -7.98 -3.46 1.30
CA PHE A 53 -6.85 -4.30 1.66
C PHE A 53 -5.99 -3.60 2.72
N HIS A 54 -6.07 -4.09 3.94
CA HIS A 54 -5.30 -3.61 5.08
C HIS A 54 -3.95 -4.32 5.17
N TYR A 55 -2.87 -3.56 5.37
CA TYR A 55 -1.54 -4.14 5.53
C TYR A 55 -0.64 -3.29 6.41
N PHE A 56 0.34 -3.97 6.99
CA PHE A 56 1.41 -3.35 7.74
C PHE A 56 2.71 -3.38 6.93
N ASN A 57 3.49 -2.32 7.03
CA ASN A 57 4.81 -2.26 6.43
C ASN A 57 5.83 -1.56 7.32
N PHE A 58 7.09 -1.87 7.07
CA PHE A 58 8.25 -1.16 7.59
C PHE A 58 8.94 -0.44 6.46
N GLY A 59 9.66 0.63 6.79
CA GLY A 59 10.54 1.32 5.87
C GLY A 59 11.59 2.09 6.65
N TRP A 60 12.86 1.90 6.26
CA TRP A 60 14.00 2.61 6.83
C TRP A 60 15.14 2.71 5.82
N GLU A 61 16.10 3.57 6.10
CA GLU A 61 17.37 3.60 5.36
C GLU A 61 18.26 2.46 5.83
N SER A 62 18.75 1.64 4.91
CA SER A 62 19.69 0.56 5.20
C SER A 62 20.96 1.12 5.84
N TYR A 63 21.33 0.59 6.98
CA TYR A 63 22.57 0.99 7.66
C TYR A 63 23.84 0.58 6.90
N ALA A 64 23.73 -0.36 5.98
CA ALA A 64 24.85 -0.84 5.18
C ALA A 64 25.02 -0.08 3.86
N THR A 65 23.92 0.29 3.19
CA THR A 65 23.96 0.87 1.84
C THR A 65 23.42 2.30 1.76
N GLY A 66 22.73 2.79 2.79
CA GLY A 66 22.03 4.07 2.78
C GLY A 66 20.77 4.08 1.91
N GLU A 67 20.47 2.99 1.21
CA GLU A 67 19.26 2.90 0.38
C GLU A 67 18.01 2.72 1.24
N TYR A 68 16.89 3.30 0.78
CA TYR A 68 15.60 3.11 1.46
C TYR A 68 15.03 1.74 1.15
N VAL A 69 14.85 0.95 2.20
CA VAL A 69 14.28 -0.40 2.16
C VAL A 69 12.85 -0.36 2.69
N GLN A 70 11.95 -0.99 1.96
CA GLN A 70 10.55 -1.15 2.38
C GLN A 70 10.11 -2.60 2.17
N PHE A 71 9.34 -3.15 3.12
CA PHE A 71 8.74 -4.48 2.98
C PHE A 71 7.44 -4.58 3.78
N VAL A 72 6.59 -5.52 3.37
CA VAL A 72 5.33 -5.81 4.05
C VAL A 72 5.59 -6.69 5.27
N SER A 73 5.03 -6.30 6.40
CA SER A 73 5.15 -7.03 7.65
C SER A 73 4.35 -8.35 7.59
N PRO A 74 4.91 -9.49 8.05
CA PRO A 74 4.19 -10.76 8.17
C PRO A 74 2.94 -10.68 9.04
N SER A 75 2.87 -9.73 9.97
CA SER A 75 1.67 -9.49 10.78
C SER A 75 0.45 -9.06 9.96
N THR A 76 0.62 -8.67 8.68
CA THR A 76 -0.48 -8.46 7.73
C THR A 76 -1.33 -9.71 7.56
N TRP A 77 -0.71 -10.89 7.67
CA TRP A 77 -1.36 -12.20 7.56
C TRP A 77 -1.52 -12.92 8.90
N GLY A 78 -1.35 -12.18 10.01
CA GLY A 78 -1.44 -12.75 11.37
C GLY A 78 -0.21 -13.57 11.79
N GLU A 79 0.88 -13.51 11.03
CA GLU A 79 2.12 -14.22 11.32
C GLU A 79 3.01 -13.43 12.28
N ARG A 80 3.93 -14.14 12.93
CA ARG A 80 4.94 -13.52 13.80
C ARG A 80 5.84 -12.60 12.99
N ASP A 81 6.08 -11.42 13.53
CA ASP A 81 6.93 -10.40 12.92
C ASP A 81 8.24 -10.25 13.69
N PRO A 82 9.34 -10.82 13.19
CA PRO A 82 10.62 -10.80 13.88
C PRO A 82 11.19 -9.38 14.04
N ILE A 83 10.84 -8.45 13.15
CA ILE A 83 11.31 -7.05 13.24
C ILE A 83 10.54 -6.32 14.33
N ALA A 84 9.22 -6.49 14.40
CA ALA A 84 8.42 -5.92 15.48
C ALA A 84 8.88 -6.45 16.85
N GLU A 85 9.13 -7.77 16.96
CA GLU A 85 9.64 -8.39 18.19
C GLU A 85 11.04 -7.89 18.54
N GLY A 86 11.94 -7.85 17.56
CA GLY A 86 13.31 -7.32 17.71
C GLY A 86 13.31 -5.85 18.17
N ARG A 87 12.46 -5.05 17.53
CA ARG A 87 12.25 -3.64 17.92
C ARG A 87 11.81 -3.52 19.38
N LEU A 88 10.81 -4.27 19.80
CA LEU A 88 10.34 -4.23 21.19
C LEU A 88 11.42 -4.65 22.19
N ARG A 89 12.22 -5.65 21.84
CA ARG A 89 13.36 -6.09 22.67
C ARG A 89 14.41 -4.97 22.81
N LEU A 90 14.77 -4.31 21.70
CA LEU A 90 15.73 -3.22 21.72
C LEU A 90 15.22 -2.00 22.50
N LEU A 91 13.92 -1.69 22.41
CA LEU A 91 13.33 -0.60 23.19
C LEU A 91 13.33 -0.87 24.70
N LYS A 92 13.23 -2.15 25.11
CA LYS A 92 13.20 -2.55 26.53
C LYS A 92 14.58 -2.75 27.15
N HIS A 93 15.52 -3.27 26.39
CA HIS A 93 16.79 -3.78 26.91
C HIS A 93 18.03 -3.33 26.11
N GLY A 94 17.84 -2.47 25.11
CA GLY A 94 18.92 -1.99 24.25
C GLY A 94 19.75 -0.89 24.91
N THR A 95 20.95 -0.67 24.38
CA THR A 95 21.76 0.53 24.66
C THR A 95 21.07 1.78 24.10
N VAL A 96 21.50 2.96 24.50
CA VAL A 96 20.94 4.24 24.01
C VAL A 96 20.95 4.30 22.47
N GLU A 97 22.07 3.89 21.86
CA GLU A 97 22.19 3.86 20.38
C GLU A 97 21.22 2.86 19.73
N GLN A 98 21.07 1.68 20.34
CA GLN A 98 20.13 0.65 19.85
C GLN A 98 18.68 1.10 19.99
N VAL A 99 18.32 1.80 21.05
CA VAL A 99 16.99 2.38 21.25
C VAL A 99 16.69 3.42 20.18
N GLU A 100 17.64 4.30 19.84
CA GLU A 100 17.46 5.30 18.77
C GLU A 100 17.28 4.64 17.40
N LYS A 101 18.03 3.59 17.09
CA LYS A 101 17.83 2.79 15.88
C LYS A 101 16.46 2.12 15.87
N ALA A 102 16.04 1.54 17.00
CA ALA A 102 14.74 0.89 17.13
C ALA A 102 13.55 1.85 16.97
N LYS A 103 13.68 3.12 17.40
CA LYS A 103 12.65 4.15 17.18
C LYS A 103 12.38 4.40 15.70
N LYS A 104 13.40 4.30 14.84
CA LYS A 104 13.26 4.46 13.38
C LYS A 104 12.53 3.28 12.72
N LEU A 105 12.55 2.09 13.32
CA LEU A 105 11.89 0.89 12.84
C LEU A 105 10.40 0.87 13.22
N MET A 106 9.65 1.88 12.81
CA MET A 106 8.21 1.95 13.10
C MET A 106 7.40 1.18 12.06
N ARG A 107 6.54 0.28 12.55
CA ARG A 107 5.53 -0.37 11.72
C ARG A 107 4.47 0.68 11.35
N ARG A 108 4.26 0.84 10.05
CA ARG A 108 3.23 1.70 9.47
C ARG A 108 2.03 0.85 9.10
N GLU A 109 0.87 1.44 9.19
CA GLU A 109 -0.39 0.83 8.85
C GLU A 109 -0.99 1.57 7.67
N ASN A 110 -1.38 0.82 6.64
CA ASN A 110 -1.87 1.38 5.39
C ASN A 110 -3.00 0.51 4.83
N TRP A 111 -3.77 1.12 3.94
CA TRP A 111 -4.86 0.49 3.21
C TRP A 111 -4.69 0.75 1.72
N PHE A 112 -5.20 -0.19 0.93
CA PHE A 112 -5.44 -0.02 -0.50
C PHE A 112 -6.93 -0.15 -0.75
N VAL A 113 -7.44 0.68 -1.66
CA VAL A 113 -8.81 0.60 -2.18
C VAL A 113 -8.80 1.02 -3.65
N ASN A 114 -9.69 0.43 -4.45
CA ASN A 114 -9.92 0.92 -5.79
C ASN A 114 -10.73 2.22 -5.74
N VAL A 115 -10.35 3.18 -6.55
CA VAL A 115 -11.04 4.47 -6.66
C VAL A 115 -11.24 4.83 -8.12
N TYR A 116 -12.41 5.39 -8.43
CA TYR A 116 -12.64 6.09 -9.67
C TYR A 116 -12.19 7.55 -9.50
N VAL A 117 -11.28 8.00 -10.34
CA VAL A 117 -10.74 9.36 -10.28
C VAL A 117 -11.66 10.31 -11.01
N VAL A 118 -12.34 11.17 -10.27
CA VAL A 118 -13.21 12.22 -10.83
C VAL A 118 -12.38 13.43 -11.26
N ASN A 119 -11.48 13.87 -10.38
CA ASN A 119 -10.58 14.98 -10.67
C ASN A 119 -9.24 14.81 -9.94
N ASP A 120 -8.17 14.84 -10.71
CA ASP A 120 -6.79 14.86 -10.24
C ASP A 120 -6.13 16.14 -10.76
N THR A 121 -5.83 17.07 -9.84
CA THR A 121 -5.21 18.35 -10.22
C THR A 121 -3.71 18.23 -10.47
N ASN A 122 -3.08 17.09 -10.08
CA ASN A 122 -1.67 16.82 -10.32
C ASN A 122 -1.43 16.17 -11.69
N ASP A 123 -2.30 15.23 -12.07
CA ASP A 123 -2.22 14.52 -13.34
C ASP A 123 -3.61 14.28 -13.93
N PRO A 124 -4.11 15.22 -14.75
CA PRO A 124 -5.45 15.13 -15.35
C PRO A 124 -5.68 13.89 -16.22
N GLU A 125 -4.62 13.20 -16.67
CA GLU A 125 -4.74 11.96 -17.43
C GLU A 125 -5.34 10.81 -16.60
N ASN A 126 -5.33 10.92 -15.28
CA ASN A 126 -5.96 9.95 -14.38
C ASN A 126 -7.49 10.09 -14.35
N ASN A 127 -8.04 11.24 -14.75
CA ASN A 127 -9.47 11.50 -14.71
C ASN A 127 -10.26 10.48 -15.56
N GLY A 128 -11.37 9.98 -15.02
CA GLY A 128 -12.18 8.95 -15.65
C GLY A 128 -11.61 7.53 -15.59
N LYS A 129 -10.51 7.31 -14.87
CA LYS A 129 -9.89 5.98 -14.74
C LYS A 129 -10.05 5.42 -13.33
N VAL A 130 -10.08 4.09 -13.25
CA VAL A 130 -9.97 3.39 -11.96
C VAL A 130 -8.50 3.24 -11.61
N LYS A 131 -8.16 3.63 -10.40
CA LYS A 131 -6.80 3.56 -9.83
C LYS A 131 -6.85 2.95 -8.45
N ILE A 132 -5.69 2.53 -7.95
CA ILE A 132 -5.53 2.06 -6.58
C ILE A 132 -5.09 3.24 -5.71
N LEU A 133 -5.89 3.59 -4.71
CA LEU A 133 -5.52 4.58 -3.70
C LEU A 133 -4.84 3.87 -2.53
N ARG A 134 -3.63 4.31 -2.20
CA ARG A 134 -2.93 3.95 -0.97
C ARG A 134 -3.11 5.06 0.04
N TYR A 135 -3.55 4.73 1.26
CA TYR A 135 -3.77 5.72 2.31
C TYR A 135 -3.47 5.17 3.71
N GLY A 136 -3.37 6.06 4.68
CA GLY A 136 -3.04 5.74 6.07
C GLY A 136 -4.22 5.92 7.02
N LYS A 137 -3.93 5.83 8.33
CA LYS A 137 -4.91 5.85 9.43
C LYS A 137 -5.86 7.05 9.44
N GLN A 138 -5.39 8.22 9.05
CA GLN A 138 -6.23 9.44 9.10
C GLN A 138 -7.42 9.34 8.15
N LEU A 139 -7.18 8.93 6.89
CA LEU A 139 -8.26 8.76 5.94
C LEU A 139 -9.12 7.54 6.30
N GLN A 140 -8.51 6.45 6.82
CA GLN A 140 -9.28 5.31 7.30
C GLN A 140 -10.29 5.72 8.39
N LYS A 141 -9.87 6.53 9.33
CA LYS A 141 -10.78 7.03 10.38
C LYS A 141 -11.98 7.81 9.82
N ILE A 142 -11.74 8.65 8.80
CA ILE A 142 -12.82 9.40 8.12
C ILE A 142 -13.77 8.44 7.41
N ILE A 143 -13.23 7.42 6.72
CA ILE A 143 -14.05 6.40 6.06
C ILE A 143 -14.88 5.60 7.09
N ASP A 144 -14.24 5.19 8.19
CA ASP A 144 -14.92 4.46 9.26
C ASP A 144 -16.02 5.30 9.92
N GLU A 145 -15.79 6.59 10.14
CA GLU A 145 -16.79 7.52 10.66
C GLU A 145 -17.96 7.70 9.68
N ALA A 146 -17.68 7.80 8.38
CA ALA A 146 -18.71 7.89 7.35
C ALA A 146 -19.56 6.62 7.24
N MET A 147 -18.95 5.44 7.45
CA MET A 147 -19.65 4.14 7.34
C MET A 147 -20.37 3.73 8.62
N ASN A 148 -19.87 4.10 9.79
CA ASN A 148 -20.34 3.59 11.09
C ASN A 148 -20.64 4.70 12.10
N GLY A 149 -20.53 5.97 11.74
CA GLY A 149 -20.82 7.12 12.58
C GLY A 149 -22.32 7.37 12.79
N GLU A 150 -22.66 8.42 13.55
CA GLU A 150 -24.05 8.79 13.85
C GLU A 150 -24.86 9.09 12.57
N ASP A 151 -24.22 9.58 11.52
CA ASP A 151 -24.84 9.90 10.24
C ASP A 151 -24.75 8.74 9.22
N SER A 152 -24.38 7.52 9.65
CA SER A 152 -24.16 6.37 8.76
C SER A 152 -25.41 5.96 7.99
N ASP A 153 -26.62 6.13 8.58
CA ASP A 153 -27.88 5.82 7.93
C ASP A 153 -28.17 6.74 6.74
N GLU A 154 -27.61 7.96 6.76
CA GLU A 154 -27.75 8.92 5.66
C GLU A 154 -26.62 8.85 4.63
N PHE A 155 -25.38 8.64 5.07
CA PHE A 155 -24.18 8.73 4.23
C PHE A 155 -23.45 7.40 4.01
N GLY A 156 -23.66 6.41 4.89
CA GLY A 156 -22.86 5.17 4.90
C GLY A 156 -22.95 4.37 3.60
N GLU A 157 -24.14 4.21 3.02
CA GLU A 157 -24.31 3.51 1.74
C GLU A 157 -23.83 4.36 0.57
N ARG A 158 -23.98 5.68 0.65
CA ARG A 158 -23.60 6.62 -0.44
C ARG A 158 -22.10 6.75 -0.66
N ILE A 159 -21.26 6.27 0.24
CA ILE A 159 -19.79 6.30 0.07
C ILE A 159 -19.33 5.53 -1.16
N PHE A 160 -20.15 4.59 -1.64
CA PHE A 160 -19.92 3.77 -2.84
C PHE A 160 -20.80 4.17 -4.03
N ASP A 161 -21.63 5.21 -3.92
CA ASP A 161 -22.45 5.68 -5.03
C ASP A 161 -21.54 6.24 -6.14
N LEU A 162 -21.76 5.74 -7.36
CA LEU A 162 -21.03 6.13 -8.56
C LEU A 162 -21.73 7.27 -9.30
#